data_124fe9ba0aa40a3d099375d412c6e791
#
_entry.id   124fe9ba0aa40a3d099375d412c6e791
#
_cell.length_a   1.000
_cell.length_b   1.000
_cell.length_c   1.000
_cell.angle_alpha   90.00
_cell.angle_beta   90.00
_cell.angle_gamma   90.00
#
_symmetry.space_group_name_H-M   'P 1'
#
loop_
_entity.id
_entity.type
_entity.pdbx_description
1 polymer ?
#
loop_
_entity_poly.entity_id
_entity_poly.type
_entity_poly.pdbx_seq_one_letter_code
_entity_poly.pdbx_strand_id
1 'polypeptide(L)'
;MLEQLIPNVMVKIPKLIQSILETFQMMGWSGSISFVLGLFFGVVLIVTRKEGIMECHPVYWVLDKIINILRSIPFIILVPATLFLSRAIMGTGIGVKGAIIPLIIGTVPFFSRQIELALAEVDGGLIEAAQAMGDSPLQIIFRVYLKESIPAIARATTITFISLIGLTAMAGVVGAGGLGDFAIRYGHQRSEPDVIWVTILIILILVTIAQAIGDRKSVV
;
A
#
# COMPACT_ATOMS: atom_id res chain seq x y z
N MET A 1 14.29 -10.83 -33.98
CA MET A 1 14.96 -9.75 -33.23
C MET A 1 14.63 -9.82 -31.72
N LEU A 2 13.37 -9.82 -31.30
CA LEU A 2 13.03 -9.99 -29.86
C LEU A 2 13.46 -11.35 -29.29
N GLU A 3 13.30 -12.43 -30.04
CA GLU A 3 13.74 -13.78 -29.63
C GLU A 3 15.25 -13.91 -29.38
N GLN A 4 16.05 -13.05 -30.01
CA GLN A 4 17.50 -12.99 -29.77
C GLN A 4 17.89 -12.14 -28.58
N LEU A 5 17.05 -11.16 -28.19
CA LEU A 5 17.29 -10.25 -27.06
C LEU A 5 16.80 -10.83 -25.73
N ILE A 6 15.68 -11.57 -25.75
CA ILE A 6 15.03 -12.09 -24.54
C ILE A 6 14.62 -13.58 -24.73
N PRO A 7 15.57 -14.46 -25.10
CA PRO A 7 15.24 -15.85 -25.43
C PRO A 7 14.60 -16.62 -24.27
N ASN A 8 15.08 -16.41 -23.03
CA ASN A 8 14.59 -17.12 -21.86
C ASN A 8 13.19 -16.66 -21.42
N VAL A 9 12.86 -15.39 -21.67
CA VAL A 9 11.51 -14.85 -21.39
C VAL A 9 10.49 -15.43 -22.35
N MET A 10 10.84 -15.54 -23.66
CA MET A 10 9.92 -16.07 -24.67
C MET A 10 9.44 -17.50 -24.34
N VAL A 11 10.32 -18.33 -23.83
CA VAL A 11 9.97 -19.70 -23.37
C VAL A 11 9.06 -19.68 -22.12
N LYS A 12 9.09 -18.60 -21.34
CA LYS A 12 8.40 -18.49 -20.04
C LYS A 12 7.21 -17.51 -20.04
N ILE A 13 6.74 -17.08 -21.22
CA ILE A 13 5.60 -16.16 -21.35
C ILE A 13 4.39 -16.58 -20.52
N PRO A 14 3.92 -17.84 -20.50
CA PRO A 14 2.79 -18.22 -19.68
C PRO A 14 3.01 -17.99 -18.18
N LYS A 15 4.25 -18.22 -17.71
CA LYS A 15 4.64 -17.97 -16.31
C LYS A 15 4.73 -16.48 -16.00
N LEU A 16 5.22 -15.67 -16.94
CA LEU A 16 5.26 -14.21 -16.82
C LEU A 16 3.85 -13.64 -16.68
N ILE A 17 2.92 -14.04 -17.55
CA ILE A 17 1.51 -13.63 -17.48
C ILE A 17 0.88 -14.01 -16.14
N GLN A 18 1.11 -15.25 -15.70
CA GLN A 18 0.66 -15.71 -14.39
C GLN A 18 1.21 -14.84 -13.28
N SER A 19 2.50 -14.51 -13.29
CA SER A 19 3.14 -13.67 -12.27
C SER A 19 2.61 -12.21 -12.26
N ILE A 20 2.28 -11.67 -13.43
CA ILE A 20 1.59 -10.36 -13.53
C ILE A 20 0.22 -10.43 -12.85
N LEU A 21 -0.58 -11.45 -13.16
CA LEU A 21 -1.91 -11.63 -12.57
C LEU A 21 -1.84 -11.82 -11.05
N GLU A 22 -0.88 -12.61 -10.56
CA GLU A 22 -0.63 -12.82 -9.13
C GLU A 22 -0.27 -11.50 -8.42
N THR A 23 0.57 -10.66 -9.05
CA THR A 23 0.90 -9.33 -8.53
C THR A 23 -0.35 -8.45 -8.42
N PHE A 24 -1.19 -8.41 -9.46
CA PHE A 24 -2.45 -7.67 -9.44
C PHE A 24 -3.43 -8.21 -8.39
N GLN A 25 -3.51 -9.52 -8.20
CA GLN A 25 -4.34 -10.12 -7.14
C GLN A 25 -3.85 -9.71 -5.75
N MET A 26 -2.55 -9.78 -5.49
CA MET A 26 -1.97 -9.31 -4.23
C MET A 26 -2.29 -7.82 -3.99
N MET A 27 -2.07 -6.97 -4.99
CA MET A 27 -2.36 -5.53 -4.92
C MET A 27 -3.86 -5.25 -4.73
N GLY A 28 -4.72 -5.93 -5.46
CA GLY A 28 -6.17 -5.73 -5.40
C GLY A 28 -6.73 -6.03 -4.01
N TRP A 29 -6.44 -7.20 -3.46
CA TRP A 29 -6.94 -7.60 -2.15
C TRP A 29 -6.29 -6.81 -1.01
N SER A 30 -4.96 -6.78 -0.94
CA SER A 30 -4.29 -6.08 0.15
C SER A 30 -4.44 -4.57 0.04
N GLY A 31 -4.44 -4.00 -1.16
CA GLY A 31 -4.62 -2.57 -1.41
C GLY A 31 -6.01 -2.09 -1.01
N SER A 32 -7.08 -2.80 -1.39
CA SER A 32 -8.46 -2.43 -1.03
C SER A 32 -8.69 -2.45 0.49
N ILE A 33 -8.23 -3.51 1.16
CA ILE A 33 -8.36 -3.62 2.61
C ILE A 33 -7.52 -2.54 3.30
N SER A 34 -6.29 -2.33 2.83
CA SER A 34 -5.41 -1.31 3.39
C SER A 34 -5.92 0.11 3.16
N PHE A 35 -6.61 0.37 2.04
CA PHE A 35 -7.24 1.66 1.78
C PHE A 35 -8.31 1.97 2.84
N VAL A 36 -9.21 1.03 3.09
CA VAL A 36 -10.30 1.22 4.06
C VAL A 36 -9.75 1.38 5.49
N LEU A 37 -8.89 0.46 5.92
CA LEU A 37 -8.33 0.48 7.27
C LEU A 37 -7.38 1.67 7.48
N GLY A 38 -6.53 1.98 6.49
CA GLY A 38 -5.59 3.08 6.59
C GLY A 38 -6.27 4.45 6.57
N LEU A 39 -7.33 4.63 5.77
CA LEU A 39 -8.16 5.83 5.81
C LEU A 39 -8.82 5.98 7.20
N PHE A 40 -9.41 4.92 7.72
CA PHE A 40 -10.02 4.92 9.05
C PHE A 40 -9.01 5.31 10.15
N PHE A 41 -7.88 4.62 10.22
CA PHE A 41 -6.86 4.92 11.24
C PHE A 41 -6.21 6.30 11.06
N GLY A 42 -6.02 6.76 9.82
CA GLY A 42 -5.52 8.10 9.53
C GLY A 42 -6.49 9.20 10.01
N VAL A 43 -7.80 8.99 9.80
CA VAL A 43 -8.82 9.90 10.35
C VAL A 43 -8.82 9.86 11.88
N VAL A 44 -8.74 8.68 12.50
CA VAL A 44 -8.67 8.58 13.97
C VAL A 44 -7.44 9.34 14.50
N LEU A 45 -6.27 9.20 13.88
CA LEU A 45 -5.07 9.94 14.28
C LEU A 45 -5.29 11.45 14.26
N ILE A 46 -5.78 12.01 13.14
CA ILE A 46 -5.92 13.45 12.99
C ILE A 46 -6.93 14.05 13.98
N VAL A 47 -8.05 13.36 14.23
CA VAL A 47 -9.11 13.89 15.10
C VAL A 47 -8.79 13.75 16.59
N THR A 48 -7.97 12.74 16.96
CA THR A 48 -7.62 12.49 18.37
C THR A 48 -6.29 13.09 18.81
N ARG A 49 -5.52 13.69 17.87
CA ARG A 49 -4.28 14.40 18.18
C ARG A 49 -4.52 15.59 19.12
N LYS A 50 -3.44 16.12 19.69
CA LYS A 50 -3.50 17.37 20.46
C LYS A 50 -4.11 18.49 19.61
N GLU A 51 -5.07 19.24 20.18
CA GLU A 51 -5.85 20.28 19.49
C GLU A 51 -6.72 19.74 18.33
N GLY A 52 -6.97 18.45 18.30
CA GLY A 52 -7.91 17.83 17.35
C GLY A 52 -9.36 17.99 17.81
N ILE A 53 -10.31 17.86 16.86
CA ILE A 53 -11.76 18.05 17.13
C ILE A 53 -12.37 17.05 18.11
N MET A 54 -11.70 15.92 18.35
CA MET A 54 -12.06 14.88 19.32
C MET A 54 -10.82 14.48 20.14
N GLU A 55 -10.09 15.47 20.65
CA GLU A 55 -8.83 15.24 21.35
C GLU A 55 -8.94 14.12 22.38
N CYS A 56 -8.13 13.08 22.20
CA CYS A 56 -8.05 11.94 23.11
C CYS A 56 -6.61 11.42 23.14
N HIS A 57 -5.80 12.01 24.01
CA HIS A 57 -4.37 11.69 24.11
C HIS A 57 -4.06 10.18 24.26
N PRO A 58 -4.77 9.38 25.09
CA PRO A 58 -4.50 7.94 25.19
C PRO A 58 -4.71 7.19 23.86
N VAL A 59 -5.80 7.51 23.13
CA VAL A 59 -6.11 6.85 21.84
C VAL A 59 -5.05 7.21 20.81
N TYR A 60 -4.74 8.48 20.68
CA TYR A 60 -3.68 8.95 19.77
C TYR A 60 -2.35 8.27 20.08
N TRP A 61 -1.92 8.30 21.36
CA TRP A 61 -0.63 7.76 21.76
C TRP A 61 -0.49 6.27 21.48
N VAL A 62 -1.51 5.47 21.82
CA VAL A 62 -1.50 4.02 21.58
C VAL A 62 -1.45 3.73 20.07
N LEU A 63 -2.30 4.38 19.28
CA LEU A 63 -2.37 4.17 17.84
C LEU A 63 -1.09 4.61 17.14
N ASP A 64 -0.55 5.78 17.50
CA ASP A 64 0.73 6.30 17.00
C ASP A 64 1.88 5.31 17.27
N LYS A 65 1.97 4.78 18.50
CA LYS A 65 3.00 3.81 18.86
C LYS A 65 2.89 2.51 18.08
N ILE A 66 1.68 1.96 17.94
CA ILE A 66 1.44 0.74 17.15
C ILE A 66 1.86 0.96 15.70
N ILE A 67 1.42 2.04 15.08
CA ILE A 67 1.74 2.38 13.69
C ILE A 67 3.26 2.54 13.52
N ASN A 68 3.93 3.25 14.41
CA ASN A 68 5.37 3.47 14.33
C ASN A 68 6.17 2.16 14.53
N ILE A 69 5.77 1.30 15.46
CA ILE A 69 6.40 -0.01 15.67
C ILE A 69 6.27 -0.87 14.41
N LEU A 70 5.05 -1.00 13.85
CA LEU A 70 4.83 -1.82 12.66
C LEU A 70 5.61 -1.31 11.45
N ARG A 71 5.74 0.01 11.28
CA ARG A 71 6.54 0.64 10.20
C ARG A 71 8.05 0.45 10.38
N SER A 72 8.51 0.23 11.61
CA SER A 72 9.93 0.02 11.90
C SER A 72 10.40 -1.40 11.57
N ILE A 73 9.48 -2.35 11.39
CA ILE A 73 9.81 -3.74 11.07
C ILE A 73 10.11 -3.85 9.56
N PRO A 74 11.31 -4.30 9.16
CA PRO A 74 11.59 -4.57 7.75
C PRO A 74 10.59 -5.58 7.18
N PHE A 75 10.00 -5.26 6.03
CA PHE A 75 8.94 -6.08 5.44
C PHE A 75 9.37 -7.52 5.16
N ILE A 76 10.63 -7.72 4.75
CA ILE A 76 11.19 -9.06 4.51
C ILE A 76 11.16 -9.94 5.77
N ILE A 77 11.22 -9.34 6.96
CA ILE A 77 11.11 -10.03 8.25
C ILE A 77 9.64 -10.16 8.68
N LEU A 78 8.81 -9.17 8.34
CA LEU A 78 7.40 -9.17 8.66
C LEU A 78 6.66 -10.35 8.01
N VAL A 79 7.02 -10.70 6.76
CA VAL A 79 6.39 -11.81 6.04
C VAL A 79 6.48 -13.13 6.80
N PRO A 80 7.67 -13.69 7.11
CA PRO A 80 7.77 -14.93 7.87
C PRO A 80 7.21 -14.81 9.29
N ALA A 81 7.32 -13.66 9.95
CA ALA A 81 6.78 -13.44 11.28
C ALA A 81 5.24 -13.53 11.34
N THR A 82 4.56 -13.21 10.24
CA THR A 82 3.08 -13.21 10.16
C THR A 82 2.52 -14.45 9.46
N LEU A 83 3.35 -15.44 9.07
CA LEU A 83 2.90 -16.66 8.39
C LEU A 83 1.87 -17.45 9.20
N PHE A 84 2.01 -17.49 10.53
CA PHE A 84 1.04 -18.17 11.40
C PHE A 84 -0.35 -17.53 11.29
N LEU A 85 -0.41 -16.20 11.19
CA LEU A 85 -1.64 -15.44 11.05
C LEU A 85 -2.25 -15.65 9.65
N SER A 86 -1.40 -15.66 8.61
CA SER A 86 -1.83 -16.00 7.24
C SER A 86 -2.43 -17.40 7.18
N ARG A 87 -1.83 -18.39 7.82
CA ARG A 87 -2.38 -19.76 7.90
C ARG A 87 -3.71 -19.81 8.63
N ALA A 88 -3.83 -19.08 9.73
CA ALA A 88 -5.04 -19.07 10.55
C ALA A 88 -6.23 -18.41 9.80
N ILE A 89 -5.99 -17.31 9.06
CA ILE A 89 -7.06 -16.55 8.41
C ILE A 89 -7.29 -17.01 6.97
N MET A 90 -6.22 -17.23 6.19
CA MET A 90 -6.30 -17.54 4.76
C MET A 90 -6.18 -19.05 4.45
N GLY A 91 -5.96 -19.88 5.48
CA GLY A 91 -5.76 -21.32 5.33
C GLY A 91 -4.38 -21.73 4.77
N THR A 92 -3.56 -20.78 4.36
CA THR A 92 -2.22 -21.03 3.79
C THR A 92 -1.26 -19.89 4.12
N GLY A 93 0.04 -20.22 4.23
CA GLY A 93 1.12 -19.23 4.35
C GLY A 93 1.93 -19.07 3.05
N ILE A 94 1.52 -19.70 1.93
CA ILE A 94 2.28 -19.74 0.68
C ILE A 94 1.44 -19.15 -0.44
N GLY A 95 2.11 -18.59 -1.45
CA GLY A 95 1.49 -18.01 -2.64
C GLY A 95 0.73 -16.71 -2.35
N VAL A 96 -0.06 -16.25 -3.31
CA VAL A 96 -0.81 -15.00 -3.26
C VAL A 96 -1.63 -14.85 -1.98
N LYS A 97 -2.40 -15.88 -1.61
CA LYS A 97 -3.25 -15.86 -0.40
C LYS A 97 -2.42 -15.71 0.87
N GLY A 98 -1.27 -16.39 0.96
CA GLY A 98 -0.37 -16.30 2.11
C GLY A 98 0.24 -14.90 2.29
N ALA A 99 0.43 -14.15 1.20
CA ALA A 99 1.02 -12.82 1.21
C ALA A 99 0.03 -11.71 1.58
N ILE A 100 -1.29 -11.92 1.48
CA ILE A 100 -2.30 -10.87 1.71
C ILE A 100 -2.17 -10.28 3.11
N ILE A 101 -2.07 -11.10 4.14
CA ILE A 101 -2.01 -10.63 5.54
C ILE A 101 -0.75 -9.80 5.82
N PRO A 102 0.47 -10.28 5.54
CA PRO A 102 1.67 -9.45 5.72
C PRO A 102 1.64 -8.16 4.89
N LEU A 103 1.11 -8.19 3.66
CA LEU A 103 0.96 -6.98 2.84
C LEU A 103 0.02 -5.96 3.49
N ILE A 104 -1.10 -6.40 4.08
CA ILE A 104 -2.02 -5.52 4.82
C ILE A 104 -1.30 -4.93 6.05
N ILE A 105 -0.64 -5.76 6.86
CA ILE A 105 0.05 -5.33 8.07
C ILE A 105 1.19 -4.35 7.75
N GLY A 106 1.87 -4.51 6.62
CA GLY A 106 2.90 -3.57 6.17
C GLY A 106 2.34 -2.28 5.57
N THR A 107 1.21 -2.37 4.85
CA THR A 107 0.66 -1.23 4.10
C THR A 107 -0.24 -0.33 4.95
N VAL A 108 -1.08 -0.90 5.83
CA VAL A 108 -2.03 -0.12 6.66
C VAL A 108 -1.33 0.96 7.50
N PRO A 109 -0.26 0.67 8.26
CA PRO A 109 0.41 1.69 9.06
C PRO A 109 1.05 2.79 8.20
N PHE A 110 1.59 2.42 7.04
CA PHE A 110 2.14 3.38 6.09
C PHE A 110 1.06 4.31 5.55
N PHE A 111 -0.05 3.74 5.05
CA PHE A 111 -1.15 4.53 4.49
C PHE A 111 -1.85 5.38 5.55
N SER A 112 -2.06 4.87 6.77
CA SER A 112 -2.63 5.65 7.88
C SER A 112 -1.84 6.94 8.14
N ARG A 113 -0.51 6.86 8.13
CA ARG A 113 0.35 8.03 8.30
C ARG A 113 0.27 8.99 7.11
N GLN A 114 0.18 8.47 5.88
CA GLN A 114 -0.02 9.31 4.68
C GLN A 114 -1.36 10.06 4.73
N ILE A 115 -2.42 9.39 5.20
CA ILE A 115 -3.74 10.01 5.37
C ILE A 115 -3.72 11.06 6.49
N GLU A 116 -3.12 10.77 7.62
CA GLU A 116 -2.97 11.76 8.70
C GLU A 116 -2.29 13.04 8.20
N LEU A 117 -1.20 12.89 7.44
CA LEU A 117 -0.50 14.03 6.84
C LEU A 117 -1.38 14.78 5.84
N ALA A 118 -2.09 14.06 4.97
CA ALA A 118 -3.01 14.66 4.00
C ALA A 118 -4.13 15.45 4.66
N LEU A 119 -4.70 14.93 5.75
CA LEU A 119 -5.77 15.62 6.50
C LEU A 119 -5.22 16.78 7.34
N ALA A 120 -3.95 16.77 7.70
CA ALA A 120 -3.30 17.85 8.43
C ALA A 120 -3.04 19.10 7.57
N GLU A 121 -3.13 18.98 6.24
CA GLU A 121 -3.02 20.12 5.30
C GLU A 121 -4.28 21.00 5.27
N VAL A 122 -5.41 20.54 5.86
CA VAL A 122 -6.66 21.31 5.90
C VAL A 122 -6.48 22.56 6.75
N ASP A 123 -6.94 23.70 6.23
CA ASP A 123 -6.89 24.99 6.93
C ASP A 123 -7.69 24.94 8.25
N GLY A 124 -7.04 25.30 9.35
CA GLY A 124 -7.65 25.35 10.67
C GLY A 124 -8.85 26.30 10.75
N GLY A 125 -8.82 27.37 9.98
CA GLY A 125 -9.93 28.32 9.93
C GLY A 125 -11.23 27.73 9.39
N LEU A 126 -11.15 26.77 8.45
CA LEU A 126 -12.32 26.01 7.97
C LEU A 126 -12.91 25.14 9.07
N ILE A 127 -12.04 24.55 9.89
CA ILE A 127 -12.45 23.69 11.01
C ILE A 127 -13.12 24.56 12.10
N GLU A 128 -12.51 25.68 12.46
CA GLU A 128 -13.06 26.62 13.43
C GLU A 128 -14.41 27.20 12.96
N ALA A 129 -14.53 27.57 11.68
CA ALA A 129 -15.78 28.05 11.12
C ALA A 129 -16.89 26.99 11.20
N ALA A 130 -16.58 25.72 10.88
CA ALA A 130 -17.54 24.62 10.99
C ALA A 130 -17.99 24.40 12.44
N GLN A 131 -17.05 24.46 13.40
CA GLN A 131 -17.35 24.39 14.83
C GLN A 131 -18.24 25.55 15.28
N ALA A 132 -17.96 26.79 14.85
CA ALA A 132 -18.75 27.97 15.16
C ALA A 132 -20.18 27.89 14.58
N MET A 133 -20.37 27.19 13.44
CA MET A 133 -21.70 26.92 12.87
C MET A 133 -22.46 25.81 13.60
N GLY A 134 -21.82 25.11 14.56
CA GLY A 134 -22.45 24.06 15.35
C GLY A 134 -22.38 22.66 14.68
N ASP A 135 -21.49 22.47 13.71
CA ASP A 135 -21.29 21.14 13.10
C ASP A 135 -20.75 20.15 14.14
N SER A 136 -21.32 18.95 14.16
CA SER A 136 -20.83 17.87 15.01
C SER A 136 -19.47 17.35 14.49
N PRO A 137 -18.66 16.69 15.34
CA PRO A 137 -17.36 16.16 14.93
C PRO A 137 -17.43 15.25 13.68
N LEU A 138 -18.47 14.42 13.56
CA LEU A 138 -18.67 13.59 12.36
C LEU A 138 -18.95 14.43 11.11
N GLN A 139 -19.74 15.49 11.24
CA GLN A 139 -20.00 16.43 10.13
C GLN A 139 -18.70 17.10 9.69
N ILE A 140 -17.85 17.54 10.61
CA ILE A 140 -16.55 18.15 10.31
C ILE A 140 -15.63 17.13 9.60
N ILE A 141 -15.60 15.86 10.04
CA ILE A 141 -14.81 14.81 9.38
C ILE A 141 -15.25 14.66 7.91
N PHE A 142 -16.54 14.46 7.65
CA PHE A 142 -17.01 14.17 6.31
C PHE A 142 -17.12 15.40 5.40
N ARG A 143 -17.47 16.56 5.93
CA ARG A 143 -17.73 17.77 5.14
C ARG A 143 -16.51 18.68 4.98
N VAL A 144 -15.60 18.66 5.95
CA VAL A 144 -14.40 19.51 5.94
C VAL A 144 -13.18 18.64 5.68
N TYR A 145 -12.74 17.81 6.65
CA TYR A 145 -11.50 17.06 6.50
C TYR A 145 -11.43 16.22 5.23
N LEU A 146 -12.36 15.31 5.03
CA LEU A 146 -12.29 14.38 3.87
C LEU A 146 -12.55 15.10 2.55
N LYS A 147 -13.44 16.08 2.52
CA LYS A 147 -13.81 16.78 1.29
C LYS A 147 -12.70 17.71 0.80
N GLU A 148 -12.13 18.51 1.71
CA GLU A 148 -11.03 19.43 1.36
C GLU A 148 -9.73 18.69 1.05
N SER A 149 -9.53 17.50 1.64
CA SER A 149 -8.32 16.69 1.41
C SER A 149 -8.39 15.75 0.23
N ILE A 150 -9.43 15.75 -0.61
CA ILE A 150 -9.54 14.82 -1.75
C ILE A 150 -8.25 14.77 -2.60
N PRO A 151 -7.65 15.91 -3.02
CA PRO A 151 -6.41 15.88 -3.81
C PRO A 151 -5.22 15.29 -3.02
N ALA A 152 -5.10 15.62 -1.74
CA ALA A 152 -4.04 15.10 -0.89
C ALA A 152 -4.19 13.59 -0.61
N ILE A 153 -5.42 13.13 -0.39
CA ILE A 153 -5.75 11.70 -0.25
C ILE A 153 -5.43 10.94 -1.55
N ALA A 154 -5.71 11.53 -2.72
CA ALA A 154 -5.37 10.93 -4.00
C ALA A 154 -3.85 10.76 -4.15
N ARG A 155 -3.06 11.78 -3.80
CA ARG A 155 -1.58 11.69 -3.77
C ARG A 155 -1.09 10.62 -2.79
N ALA A 156 -1.61 10.62 -1.56
CA ALA A 156 -1.28 9.63 -0.54
C ALA A 156 -1.58 8.20 -1.00
N THR A 157 -2.72 8.01 -1.68
CA THR A 157 -3.13 6.72 -2.26
C THR A 157 -2.16 6.28 -3.34
N THR A 158 -1.77 7.17 -4.25
CA THR A 158 -0.82 6.87 -5.33
C THR A 158 0.54 6.45 -4.77
N ILE A 159 1.09 7.20 -3.82
CA ILE A 159 2.36 6.87 -3.16
C ILE A 159 2.28 5.50 -2.50
N THR A 160 1.16 5.20 -1.84
CA THR A 160 0.94 3.91 -1.18
C THR A 160 0.84 2.76 -2.18
N PHE A 161 0.16 2.95 -3.32
CA PHE A 161 0.10 1.94 -4.38
C PHE A 161 1.47 1.63 -4.97
N ILE A 162 2.30 2.65 -5.22
CA ILE A 162 3.68 2.46 -5.69
C ILE A 162 4.50 1.68 -4.65
N SER A 163 4.39 2.06 -3.37
CA SER A 163 5.04 1.32 -2.28
C SER A 163 4.57 -0.13 -2.23
N LEU A 164 3.28 -0.38 -2.41
CA LEU A 164 2.69 -1.72 -2.40
C LEU A 164 3.21 -2.59 -3.55
N ILE A 165 3.46 -2.04 -4.76
CA ILE A 165 4.13 -2.76 -5.85
C ILE A 165 5.50 -3.28 -5.36
N GLY A 166 6.29 -2.44 -4.71
CA GLY A 166 7.57 -2.84 -4.13
C GLY A 166 7.43 -3.93 -3.07
N LEU A 167 6.43 -3.83 -2.19
CA LEU A 167 6.16 -4.85 -1.16
C LEU A 167 5.73 -6.19 -1.78
N THR A 168 4.93 -6.20 -2.86
CA THR A 168 4.56 -7.45 -3.56
C THR A 168 5.78 -8.11 -4.20
N ALA A 169 6.73 -7.32 -4.73
CA ALA A 169 7.98 -7.86 -5.26
C ALA A 169 8.82 -8.50 -4.14
N MET A 170 8.91 -7.86 -2.96
CA MET A 170 9.60 -8.43 -1.79
C MET A 170 8.89 -9.69 -1.25
N ALA A 171 7.55 -9.71 -1.25
CA ALA A 171 6.79 -10.92 -0.88
C ALA A 171 7.11 -12.09 -1.84
N GLY A 172 7.30 -11.81 -3.12
CA GLY A 172 7.72 -12.79 -4.13
C GLY A 172 9.03 -13.49 -3.78
N VAL A 173 10.02 -12.77 -3.24
CA VAL A 173 11.31 -13.34 -2.81
C VAL A 173 11.13 -14.46 -1.76
N VAL A 174 10.10 -14.37 -0.93
CA VAL A 174 9.78 -15.34 0.13
C VAL A 174 8.67 -16.34 -0.29
N GLY A 175 8.39 -16.46 -1.60
CA GLY A 175 7.51 -17.49 -2.14
C GLY A 175 6.04 -17.11 -2.25
N ALA A 176 5.72 -15.82 -2.28
CA ALA A 176 4.35 -15.35 -2.50
C ALA A 176 3.86 -15.48 -3.95
N GLY A 177 4.75 -15.76 -4.90
CA GLY A 177 4.47 -15.64 -6.32
C GLY A 177 4.62 -14.20 -6.83
N GLY A 178 4.04 -13.91 -7.99
CA GLY A 178 4.10 -12.60 -8.63
C GLY A 178 5.42 -12.29 -9.33
N LEU A 179 5.57 -11.01 -9.76
CA LEU A 179 6.73 -10.55 -10.52
C LEU A 179 8.05 -10.68 -9.76
N GLY A 180 8.03 -10.51 -8.43
CA GLY A 180 9.23 -10.69 -7.61
C GLY A 180 9.71 -12.14 -7.59
N ASP A 181 8.82 -13.10 -7.43
CA ASP A 181 9.14 -14.55 -7.53
C ASP A 181 9.66 -14.92 -8.92
N PHE A 182 9.03 -14.36 -9.96
CA PHE A 182 9.45 -14.59 -11.34
C PHE A 182 10.89 -14.10 -11.57
N ALA A 183 11.25 -12.90 -11.13
CA ALA A 183 12.60 -12.37 -11.25
C ALA A 183 13.64 -13.21 -10.50
N ILE A 184 13.31 -13.67 -9.30
CA ILE A 184 14.26 -14.45 -8.47
C ILE A 184 14.36 -15.90 -8.98
N ARG A 185 13.23 -16.59 -9.13
CA ARG A 185 13.19 -18.02 -9.46
C ARG A 185 13.64 -18.30 -10.89
N TYR A 186 13.18 -17.50 -11.84
CA TYR A 186 13.47 -17.72 -13.26
C TYR A 186 14.61 -16.84 -13.79
N GLY A 187 14.92 -15.73 -13.13
CA GLY A 187 16.02 -14.85 -13.51
C GLY A 187 17.29 -15.12 -12.71
N HIS A 188 17.28 -14.76 -11.42
CA HIS A 188 18.48 -14.82 -10.60
C HIS A 188 19.00 -16.25 -10.35
N GLN A 189 18.12 -17.17 -9.91
CA GLN A 189 18.53 -18.55 -9.58
C GLN A 189 18.97 -19.36 -10.81
N ARG A 190 18.55 -18.95 -12.01
CA ARG A 190 18.93 -19.61 -13.27
C ARG A 190 20.02 -18.89 -14.05
N SER A 191 20.51 -17.77 -13.51
CA SER A 191 21.50 -16.92 -14.19
C SER A 191 21.01 -16.42 -15.58
N GLU A 192 19.73 -16.06 -15.68
CA GLU A 192 19.08 -15.56 -16.89
C GLU A 192 18.80 -14.06 -16.74
N PRO A 193 19.74 -13.16 -17.06
CA PRO A 193 19.61 -11.73 -16.82
C PRO A 193 18.51 -11.05 -17.65
N ASP A 194 18.18 -11.57 -18.81
CA ASP A 194 17.10 -11.08 -19.66
C ASP A 194 15.73 -11.14 -18.94
N VAL A 195 15.48 -12.19 -18.17
CA VAL A 195 14.28 -12.34 -17.34
C VAL A 195 14.20 -11.23 -16.27
N ILE A 196 15.34 -10.92 -15.63
CA ILE A 196 15.40 -9.86 -14.60
C ILE A 196 15.10 -8.49 -15.24
N TRP A 197 15.77 -8.16 -16.35
CA TRP A 197 15.57 -6.87 -17.02
C TRP A 197 14.14 -6.68 -17.54
N VAL A 198 13.54 -7.71 -18.13
CA VAL A 198 12.13 -7.64 -18.56
C VAL A 198 11.20 -7.46 -17.38
N THR A 199 11.45 -8.14 -16.26
CA THR A 199 10.63 -7.95 -15.04
C THR A 199 10.75 -6.53 -14.51
N ILE A 200 11.96 -5.95 -14.47
CA ILE A 200 12.19 -4.56 -14.08
C ILE A 200 11.40 -3.60 -14.99
N LEU A 201 11.45 -3.79 -16.31
CA LEU A 201 10.72 -2.96 -17.26
C LEU A 201 9.20 -3.03 -17.03
N ILE A 202 8.66 -4.21 -16.76
CA ILE A 202 7.23 -4.39 -16.47
C ILE A 202 6.86 -3.64 -15.17
N ILE A 203 7.65 -3.78 -14.11
CA ILE A 203 7.41 -3.06 -12.84
C ILE A 203 7.48 -1.56 -13.06
N LEU A 204 8.45 -1.05 -13.81
CA LEU A 204 8.55 0.38 -14.16
C LEU A 204 7.32 0.88 -14.91
N ILE A 205 6.82 0.10 -15.88
CA ILE A 205 5.59 0.44 -16.61
C ILE A 205 4.40 0.51 -15.63
N LEU A 206 4.24 -0.48 -14.75
CA LEU A 206 3.16 -0.49 -13.76
C LEU A 206 3.22 0.71 -12.83
N VAL A 207 4.41 1.06 -12.33
CA VAL A 207 4.62 2.23 -11.47
C VAL A 207 4.31 3.52 -12.23
N THR A 208 4.79 3.66 -13.47
CA THR A 208 4.54 4.85 -14.32
C THR A 208 3.05 5.04 -14.60
N ILE A 209 2.32 3.95 -14.88
CA ILE A 209 0.86 4.00 -15.07
C ILE A 209 0.17 4.43 -13.78
N ALA A 210 0.56 3.86 -12.63
CA ALA A 210 -0.01 4.24 -11.33
C ALA A 210 0.22 5.73 -11.02
N GLN A 211 1.42 6.25 -11.28
CA GLN A 211 1.75 7.67 -11.14
C GLN A 211 0.91 8.55 -12.07
N ALA A 212 0.85 8.22 -13.36
CA ALA A 212 0.10 9.01 -14.34
C ALA A 212 -1.42 9.09 -14.02
N ILE A 213 -2.00 8.03 -13.44
CA ILE A 213 -3.38 8.03 -12.97
C ILE A 213 -3.54 8.90 -11.72
N GLY A 214 -2.56 8.82 -10.80
CA GLY A 214 -2.56 9.58 -9.56
C GLY A 214 -2.42 11.08 -9.79
N ASP A 215 -1.49 11.49 -10.63
CA ASP A 215 -1.23 12.91 -10.93
C ASP A 215 -2.44 13.59 -11.56
N ARG A 216 -3.16 12.90 -12.46
CA ARG A 216 -4.39 13.44 -13.05
C ARG A 216 -5.48 13.73 -12.03
N LYS A 217 -5.58 12.94 -10.96
CA LYS A 217 -6.58 13.11 -9.89
C LYS A 217 -6.16 14.08 -8.79
N SER A 218 -4.88 14.42 -8.71
CA SER A 218 -4.35 15.36 -7.72
C SER A 218 -4.36 16.82 -8.19
N VAL A 219 -4.59 17.06 -9.49
CA VAL A 219 -4.59 18.40 -10.12
C VAL A 219 -6.00 19.00 -10.23
N VAL A 220 -7.04 18.24 -9.95
CA VAL A 220 -8.45 18.68 -9.91
C VAL A 220 -8.86 18.97 -8.48
#